data_df648a2bcfd60b1a65e756b3c42e64cf
#
_entry.id   df648a2bcfd60b1a65e756b3c42e64cf
#
_cell.length_a   1.000
_cell.length_b   1.000
_cell.length_c   1.000
_cell.angle_alpha   90.00
_cell.angle_beta   90.00
_cell.angle_gamma   90.00
#
_symmetry.space_group_name_H-M   'P 1'
#
loop_
_entity.id
_entity.type
_entity.pdbx_description
1 polymer ?
#
loop_
_entity_poly.entity_id
_entity_poly.type
_entity_poly.pdbx_seq_one_letter_code
_entity_poly.pdbx_strand_id
1 'polypeptide(L)'
;MGEKSVNKRGRYISWIVIISLIYIIFLEIVVKPKIMAVGGKFVTPVETTYYDGIETDFVLLKDETPFNASSVNGAIRYDEGTRIGFGEIKAGKTTSNEYALLSKKLQDINDRISIYKNQINDIDKELRRSIINENYSLAVDLVGSFSYQNNESVGQINVEDLEKEKANITNQINHMAGEIIWNPPGIISYTLDGFEDLNNESLYLTSREEFKSILNRPIVKSYSRDFKIIDNFKATAMFYAPNNGRLKELDGKYVTYSIDNLNTFGKGIAIVPADYDKEGVAGIFINSHIEDIYQIRKGKINVIFDSLKALIVPTGSLIKKDGVVGVLARDVNGVIQFRPVNLLKREAEKSYVSQGNKKGMIKVKGEDVITLQYYEDVVVRPDPDMIGEIFIRNEFR
;
A
#
# COMPACT_ATOMS: atom_id res chain seq x y z
N MET A 1 3.55 -0.61 -92.71
CA MET A 1 2.65 -1.44 -91.93
C MET A 1 3.49 -2.19 -90.85
N GLY A 2 3.53 -1.73 -89.63
CA GLY A 2 4.29 -2.30 -88.57
C GLY A 2 3.32 -2.81 -87.53
N GLU A 3 3.16 -4.12 -87.42
CA GLU A 3 2.38 -4.78 -86.41
C GLU A 3 3.08 -4.68 -85.02
N LYS A 4 2.39 -4.01 -84.13
CA LYS A 4 2.77 -4.00 -82.72
C LYS A 4 2.50 -5.37 -82.10
N SER A 5 3.54 -6.19 -81.91
CA SER A 5 3.43 -7.39 -81.08
C SER A 5 3.08 -7.00 -79.66
N VAL A 6 1.84 -7.25 -79.28
CA VAL A 6 1.36 -7.01 -77.91
C VAL A 6 2.01 -8.06 -76.99
N ASN A 7 2.87 -7.55 -76.09
CA ASN A 7 3.65 -8.36 -75.16
C ASN A 7 2.75 -9.17 -74.19
N LYS A 8 2.42 -10.40 -74.57
CA LYS A 8 1.59 -11.35 -73.81
C LYS A 8 2.17 -11.60 -72.42
N ARG A 9 3.51 -11.54 -72.26
CA ARG A 9 4.17 -11.75 -70.96
C ARG A 9 3.81 -10.66 -69.94
N GLY A 10 3.72 -9.40 -70.33
CA GLY A 10 3.32 -8.29 -69.46
C GLY A 10 1.90 -8.45 -68.88
N ARG A 11 0.98 -8.98 -69.70
CA ARG A 11 -0.42 -9.28 -69.25
C ARG A 11 -0.48 -10.38 -68.22
N TYR A 12 0.31 -11.44 -68.33
CA TYR A 12 0.33 -12.51 -67.34
C TYR A 12 0.93 -12.06 -66.00
N ILE A 13 1.97 -11.24 -66.03
CA ILE A 13 2.57 -10.68 -64.83
C ILE A 13 1.57 -9.74 -64.11
N SER A 14 0.84 -8.91 -64.85
CA SER A 14 -0.21 -8.06 -64.30
C SER A 14 -1.35 -8.85 -63.62
N TRP A 15 -1.78 -9.96 -64.20
CA TRP A 15 -2.79 -10.82 -63.63
C TRP A 15 -2.31 -11.55 -62.35
N ILE A 16 -1.05 -12.00 -62.30
CA ILE A 16 -0.45 -12.59 -61.11
C ILE A 16 -0.41 -11.60 -59.96
N VAL A 17 -0.02 -10.34 -60.26
CA VAL A 17 0.01 -9.28 -59.24
C VAL A 17 -1.40 -8.99 -58.70
N ILE A 18 -2.41 -8.92 -59.60
CA ILE A 18 -3.80 -8.68 -59.17
C ILE A 18 -4.34 -9.81 -58.33
N ILE A 19 -4.09 -11.07 -58.69
CA ILE A 19 -4.51 -12.24 -57.92
C ILE A 19 -3.81 -12.31 -56.55
N SER A 20 -2.53 -11.98 -56.49
CA SER A 20 -1.76 -11.87 -55.26
C SER A 20 -2.33 -10.79 -54.33
N LEU A 21 -2.71 -9.66 -54.88
CA LEU A 21 -3.28 -8.53 -54.12
C LEU A 21 -4.69 -8.91 -53.57
N ILE A 22 -5.51 -9.55 -54.40
CA ILE A 22 -6.82 -10.07 -53.96
C ILE A 22 -6.66 -11.13 -52.88
N TYR A 23 -5.68 -12.01 -52.98
CA TYR A 23 -5.38 -13.01 -51.93
C TYR A 23 -4.92 -12.39 -50.64
N ILE A 24 -4.06 -11.35 -50.69
CA ILE A 24 -3.64 -10.60 -49.50
C ILE A 24 -4.83 -9.90 -48.85
N ILE A 25 -5.71 -9.26 -49.65
CA ILE A 25 -6.92 -8.60 -49.14
C ILE A 25 -7.89 -9.64 -48.55
N PHE A 26 -8.03 -10.81 -49.16
CA PHE A 26 -8.80 -11.91 -48.59
C PHE A 26 -8.24 -12.41 -47.26
N LEU A 27 -6.93 -12.57 -47.15
CA LEU A 27 -6.25 -12.92 -45.88
C LEU A 27 -6.50 -11.86 -44.80
N GLU A 28 -6.37 -10.56 -45.13
CA GLU A 28 -6.58 -9.47 -44.16
C GLU A 28 -8.05 -9.33 -43.72
N ILE A 29 -9.01 -9.42 -44.65
CA ILE A 29 -10.43 -9.17 -44.37
C ILE A 29 -11.16 -10.40 -43.84
N VAL A 30 -10.85 -11.59 -44.36
CA VAL A 30 -11.63 -12.80 -44.03
C VAL A 30 -10.91 -13.73 -43.06
N VAL A 31 -9.61 -13.92 -43.22
CA VAL A 31 -8.86 -14.90 -42.42
C VAL A 31 -8.37 -14.31 -41.11
N LYS A 32 -7.79 -13.12 -41.18
CA LYS A 32 -7.25 -12.45 -39.98
C LYS A 32 -8.30 -12.14 -38.91
N PRO A 33 -9.50 -11.63 -39.21
CA PRO A 33 -10.55 -11.45 -38.20
C PRO A 33 -11.04 -12.77 -37.60
N LYS A 34 -11.12 -13.86 -38.40
CA LYS A 34 -11.50 -15.18 -37.88
C LYS A 34 -10.42 -15.77 -36.97
N ILE A 35 -9.16 -15.64 -37.35
CA ILE A 35 -8.03 -16.08 -36.50
C ILE A 35 -7.93 -15.23 -35.24
N MET A 36 -8.10 -13.90 -35.33
CA MET A 36 -8.15 -13.01 -34.16
C MET A 36 -9.39 -13.29 -33.28
N ALA A 37 -10.54 -13.60 -33.87
CA ALA A 37 -11.74 -13.99 -33.14
C ALA A 37 -11.57 -15.32 -32.39
N VAL A 38 -10.77 -16.24 -32.92
CA VAL A 38 -10.43 -17.51 -32.25
C VAL A 38 -9.38 -17.27 -31.15
N GLY A 39 -8.38 -16.41 -31.38
CA GLY A 39 -7.36 -16.07 -30.38
C GLY A 39 -7.89 -15.21 -29.22
N GLY A 40 -8.95 -14.42 -29.44
CA GLY A 40 -9.55 -13.55 -28.42
C GLY A 40 -10.65 -14.22 -27.58
N LYS A 41 -10.95 -15.48 -27.78
CA LYS A 41 -12.02 -16.19 -27.06
C LYS A 41 -11.65 -16.61 -25.64
N PHE A 42 -10.38 -16.73 -25.33
CA PHE A 42 -9.89 -17.24 -24.06
C PHE A 42 -8.93 -16.27 -23.38
N VAL A 43 -9.00 -16.21 -22.06
CA VAL A 43 -8.06 -15.49 -21.21
C VAL A 43 -7.72 -16.36 -20.00
N THR A 44 -6.43 -16.45 -19.68
CA THR A 44 -6.00 -17.12 -18.44
C THR A 44 -6.26 -16.16 -17.26
N PRO A 45 -6.98 -16.59 -16.21
CA PRO A 45 -7.25 -15.75 -15.06
C PRO A 45 -5.95 -15.42 -14.32
N VAL A 46 -5.88 -14.21 -13.79
CA VAL A 46 -4.71 -13.75 -13.02
C VAL A 46 -4.96 -13.97 -11.55
N GLU A 47 -4.02 -14.68 -10.89
CA GLU A 47 -4.07 -14.83 -9.44
C GLU A 47 -3.79 -13.50 -8.74
N THR A 48 -4.56 -13.22 -7.71
CA THR A 48 -4.41 -12.02 -6.89
C THR A 48 -4.88 -12.28 -5.46
N THR A 49 -4.57 -11.38 -4.57
CA THR A 49 -5.19 -11.32 -3.25
C THR A 49 -6.31 -10.28 -3.28
N TYR A 50 -7.53 -10.71 -3.00
CA TYR A 50 -8.64 -9.82 -2.77
C TYR A 50 -8.68 -9.43 -1.29
N TYR A 51 -8.71 -8.15 -1.03
CA TYR A 51 -8.86 -7.61 0.31
C TYR A 51 -10.31 -7.22 0.54
N ASP A 52 -10.98 -7.95 1.41
CA ASP A 52 -12.34 -7.63 1.84
C ASP A 52 -12.30 -6.62 2.97
N GLY A 53 -12.97 -5.49 2.80
CA GLY A 53 -12.90 -4.40 3.74
C GLY A 53 -13.77 -3.22 3.33
N ILE A 54 -13.50 -2.09 3.94
CA ILE A 54 -14.14 -0.81 3.61
C ILE A 54 -13.11 0.19 3.12
N GLU A 55 -13.44 0.89 2.06
CA GLU A 55 -12.74 2.08 1.59
C GLU A 55 -13.56 3.30 1.97
N THR A 56 -12.95 4.24 2.70
CA THR A 56 -13.63 5.44 3.16
C THR A 56 -12.67 6.61 3.30
N ASP A 57 -13.20 7.83 3.33
CA ASP A 57 -12.41 9.00 3.65
C ASP A 57 -12.10 9.04 5.15
N PHE A 58 -10.89 9.48 5.49
CA PHE A 58 -10.46 9.59 6.87
C PHE A 58 -9.84 10.95 7.19
N VAL A 59 -9.81 11.26 8.48
CA VAL A 59 -9.04 12.36 9.07
C VAL A 59 -8.04 11.75 10.05
N LEU A 60 -6.77 12.11 9.93
CA LEU A 60 -5.73 11.66 10.86
C LEU A 60 -5.69 12.59 12.07
N LEU A 61 -6.07 12.06 13.21
CA LEU A 61 -5.98 12.69 14.52
C LEU A 61 -4.57 12.44 15.07
N LYS A 62 -3.94 13.49 15.54
CA LYS A 62 -2.58 13.45 16.10
C LYS A 62 -2.55 14.34 17.34
N ASP A 63 -1.79 13.95 18.33
CA ASP A 63 -1.51 14.84 19.46
C ASP A 63 -0.38 15.79 19.03
N GLU A 64 -0.72 17.04 18.84
CA GLU A 64 0.16 18.07 18.31
C GLU A 64 0.30 19.20 19.33
N THR A 65 1.54 19.59 19.62
CA THR A 65 1.84 20.72 20.51
C THR A 65 2.44 21.85 19.70
N PRO A 66 1.70 22.94 19.45
CA PRO A 66 2.21 24.08 18.70
C PRO A 66 3.16 24.93 19.55
N PHE A 67 4.20 25.44 18.91
CA PHE A 67 5.19 26.35 19.50
C PHE A 67 5.31 27.60 18.64
N ASN A 68 5.29 28.75 19.30
CA ASN A 68 5.57 30.02 18.63
C ASN A 68 7.08 30.28 18.64
N ALA A 69 7.67 30.41 17.45
CA ALA A 69 9.12 30.62 17.32
C ALA A 69 9.62 31.88 18.01
N SER A 70 8.79 32.92 18.19
CA SER A 70 9.16 34.13 18.90
C SER A 70 9.28 33.95 20.42
N SER A 71 8.63 32.91 20.98
CA SER A 71 8.72 32.55 22.40
C SER A 71 9.90 31.63 22.69
N VAL A 72 10.50 31.02 21.65
CA VAL A 72 11.64 30.13 21.76
C VAL A 72 12.92 30.96 21.49
N ASN A 73 13.66 31.26 22.53
CA ASN A 73 14.92 32.00 22.41
C ASN A 73 16.02 31.06 21.89
N GLY A 74 16.33 31.14 20.60
CA GLY A 74 17.42 30.39 19.98
C GLY A 74 17.06 29.91 18.60
N ALA A 75 18.03 29.76 17.70
CA ALA A 75 17.80 29.18 16.39
C ALA A 75 17.57 27.69 16.55
N ILE A 76 16.30 27.28 16.57
CA ILE A 76 15.94 25.86 16.41
C ILE A 76 16.36 25.47 15.00
N ARG A 77 17.32 24.57 14.89
CA ARG A 77 17.87 24.08 13.63
C ARG A 77 17.62 22.57 13.50
N TYR A 78 16.36 22.21 13.56
CA TYR A 78 15.94 20.85 13.20
C TYR A 78 15.32 20.90 11.81
N ASP A 79 15.59 19.90 11.01
CA ASP A 79 14.92 19.72 9.73
C ASP A 79 13.48 19.24 9.95
N GLU A 80 12.60 19.52 8.98
CA GLU A 80 11.24 19.00 8.95
C GLU A 80 11.25 17.46 9.07
N GLY A 81 10.45 16.91 9.97
CA GLY A 81 10.37 15.46 10.19
C GLY A 81 11.42 14.90 11.15
N THR A 82 12.29 15.75 11.72
CA THR A 82 13.28 15.29 12.72
C THR A 82 12.57 14.80 13.97
N ARG A 83 12.96 13.62 14.45
CA ARG A 83 12.53 13.12 15.76
C ARG A 83 13.34 13.80 16.85
N ILE A 84 12.63 14.32 17.85
CA ILE A 84 13.21 14.98 19.01
C ILE A 84 12.80 14.27 20.29
N GLY A 85 13.71 14.18 21.23
CA GLY A 85 13.47 13.64 22.56
C GLY A 85 12.82 14.67 23.48
N PHE A 86 12.42 14.20 24.66
CA PHE A 86 11.88 15.06 25.69
C PHE A 86 12.92 16.10 26.14
N GLY A 87 12.55 17.39 26.12
CA GLY A 87 13.39 18.49 26.58
C GLY A 87 14.60 18.81 25.68
N GLU A 88 14.64 18.32 24.44
CA GLU A 88 15.71 18.64 23.48
C GLU A 88 15.60 20.07 22.91
N ILE A 89 14.41 20.61 22.82
CA ILE A 89 14.20 22.01 22.42
C ILE A 89 14.43 22.90 23.64
N LYS A 90 15.48 23.70 23.56
CA LYS A 90 15.85 24.62 24.61
C LYS A 90 15.61 26.05 24.19
N ALA A 91 14.80 26.74 24.94
CA ALA A 91 14.68 28.18 24.86
C ALA A 91 15.72 28.80 25.79
N GLY A 92 16.78 29.32 25.24
CA GLY A 92 17.81 30.04 26.03
C GLY A 92 18.50 31.11 25.19
N LYS A 93 18.69 32.27 25.79
CA LYS A 93 19.54 33.34 25.25
C LYS A 93 21.00 32.89 25.30
N THR A 94 21.51 32.21 24.30
CA THR A 94 22.96 31.99 24.23
C THR A 94 23.47 32.24 22.82
N THR A 95 24.14 33.35 22.68
CA THR A 95 24.90 33.75 21.49
C THR A 95 26.37 33.30 21.60
N SER A 96 26.71 32.27 22.37
CA SER A 96 28.10 31.84 22.52
C SER A 96 28.46 30.84 21.39
N ASN A 97 29.66 31.07 20.81
CA ASN A 97 30.27 30.14 19.85
C ASN A 97 30.37 28.72 20.40
N GLU A 98 30.47 28.58 21.72
CA GLU A 98 30.54 27.30 22.44
C GLU A 98 29.23 26.53 22.38
N TYR A 99 28.10 27.21 22.54
CA TYR A 99 26.77 26.59 22.37
C TYR A 99 26.59 26.04 20.94
N ALA A 100 26.97 26.82 19.91
CA ALA A 100 26.91 26.40 18.53
C ALA A 100 27.80 25.18 18.25
N LEU A 101 28.98 25.12 18.85
CA LEU A 101 29.90 24.00 18.74
C LEU A 101 29.35 22.73 19.39
N LEU A 102 28.82 22.86 20.61
CA LEU A 102 28.22 21.73 21.35
C LEU A 102 26.97 21.20 20.65
N SER A 103 26.13 22.10 20.12
CA SER A 103 24.95 21.73 19.36
C SER A 103 25.31 20.94 18.08
N LYS A 104 26.39 21.38 17.39
CA LYS A 104 26.89 20.66 16.22
C LYS A 104 27.43 19.27 16.58
N LYS A 105 28.19 19.18 17.69
CA LYS A 105 28.67 17.88 18.19
C LYS A 105 27.52 16.93 18.56
N LEU A 106 26.48 17.47 19.21
CA LEU A 106 25.29 16.69 19.58
C LEU A 106 24.58 16.15 18.35
N GLN A 107 24.48 16.95 17.29
CA GLN A 107 23.90 16.52 16.01
C GLN A 107 24.74 15.41 15.39
N ASP A 108 26.08 15.54 15.31
CA ASP A 108 26.97 14.51 14.79
C ASP A 108 26.83 13.17 15.54
N ILE A 109 26.73 13.22 16.87
CA ILE A 109 26.53 12.04 17.70
C ILE A 109 25.16 11.40 17.42
N ASN A 110 24.08 12.18 17.30
CA ASN A 110 22.76 11.68 17.00
C ASN A 110 22.73 11.01 15.61
N ASP A 111 23.37 11.63 14.62
CA ASP A 111 23.47 11.06 13.26
C ASP A 111 24.21 9.71 13.28
N ARG A 112 25.33 9.63 14.01
CA ARG A 112 26.10 8.39 14.17
C ARG A 112 25.30 7.29 14.86
N ILE A 113 24.58 7.61 15.94
CA ILE A 113 23.70 6.67 16.65
C ILE A 113 22.58 6.20 15.71
N SER A 114 22.00 7.12 14.94
CA SER A 114 20.92 6.80 13.97
C SER A 114 21.41 5.86 12.89
N ILE A 115 22.56 6.14 12.28
CA ILE A 115 23.18 5.27 11.26
C ILE A 115 23.39 3.87 11.82
N TYR A 116 23.96 3.75 13.02
CA TYR A 116 24.23 2.47 13.64
C TYR A 116 22.93 1.68 13.96
N LYS A 117 21.93 2.37 14.52
CA LYS A 117 20.61 1.76 14.79
C LYS A 117 19.92 1.29 13.51
N ASN A 118 20.03 2.05 12.42
CA ASN A 118 19.47 1.67 11.13
C ASN A 118 20.20 0.45 10.55
N GLN A 119 21.52 0.38 10.64
CA GLN A 119 22.30 -0.79 10.20
C GLN A 119 21.89 -2.05 10.97
N ILE A 120 21.71 -1.96 12.30
CA ILE A 120 21.23 -3.09 13.11
C ILE A 120 19.82 -3.51 12.67
N ASN A 121 18.92 -2.56 12.46
CA ASN A 121 17.55 -2.86 12.04
C ASN A 121 17.49 -3.51 10.65
N ASP A 122 18.35 -3.11 9.74
CA ASP A 122 18.40 -3.71 8.40
C ASP A 122 18.96 -5.14 8.45
N ILE A 123 19.98 -5.38 9.26
CA ILE A 123 20.52 -6.74 9.49
C ILE A 123 19.46 -7.62 10.17
N ASP A 124 18.74 -7.12 11.17
CA ASP A 124 17.64 -7.87 11.82
C ASP A 124 16.53 -8.24 10.83
N LYS A 125 16.13 -7.30 9.96
CA LYS A 125 15.15 -7.57 8.91
C LYS A 125 15.63 -8.64 7.93
N GLU A 126 16.88 -8.57 7.51
CA GLU A 126 17.47 -9.50 6.55
C GLU A 126 17.66 -10.89 7.17
N LEU A 127 18.09 -10.94 8.43
CA LEU A 127 18.16 -12.16 9.23
C LEU A 127 16.80 -12.84 9.38
N ARG A 128 15.76 -12.08 9.74
CA ARG A 128 14.39 -12.61 9.82
C ARG A 128 13.91 -13.15 8.48
N ARG A 129 14.19 -12.44 7.38
CA ARG A 129 13.84 -12.92 6.02
C ARG A 129 14.57 -14.20 5.66
N SER A 130 15.85 -14.33 5.98
CA SER A 130 16.63 -15.53 5.70
C SER A 130 16.11 -16.73 6.48
N ILE A 131 15.72 -16.55 7.74
CA ILE A 131 15.11 -17.60 8.57
C ILE A 131 13.74 -18.01 8.02
N ILE A 132 12.89 -17.05 7.67
CA ILE A 132 11.54 -17.33 7.13
C ILE A 132 11.62 -18.08 5.79
N ASN A 133 12.63 -17.77 4.97
CA ASN A 133 12.85 -18.40 3.68
C ASN A 133 13.70 -19.69 3.77
N GLU A 134 13.95 -20.18 4.99
CA GLU A 134 14.76 -21.38 5.28
C GLU A 134 16.20 -21.31 4.72
N ASN A 135 16.69 -20.09 4.45
CA ASN A 135 18.07 -19.86 3.99
C ASN A 135 19.01 -19.70 5.19
N TYR A 136 19.28 -20.79 5.88
CA TYR A 136 20.09 -20.80 7.10
C TYR A 136 21.57 -20.46 6.84
N SER A 137 22.09 -20.72 5.63
CA SER A 137 23.46 -20.33 5.27
C SER A 137 23.62 -18.82 5.30
N LEU A 138 22.69 -18.10 4.66
CA LEU A 138 22.69 -16.62 4.68
C LEU A 138 22.48 -16.07 6.10
N ALA A 139 21.64 -16.74 6.92
CA ALA A 139 21.43 -16.33 8.31
C ALA A 139 22.72 -16.44 9.13
N VAL A 140 23.49 -17.54 8.97
CA VAL A 140 24.77 -17.74 9.65
C VAL A 140 25.82 -16.73 9.17
N ASP A 141 25.90 -16.45 7.86
CA ASP A 141 26.80 -15.47 7.29
C ASP A 141 26.51 -14.04 7.80
N LEU A 142 25.23 -13.67 7.90
CA LEU A 142 24.81 -12.38 8.46
C LEU A 142 25.21 -12.24 9.94
N VAL A 143 25.00 -13.27 10.76
CA VAL A 143 25.42 -13.28 12.18
C VAL A 143 26.95 -13.24 12.28
N GLY A 144 27.64 -14.01 11.44
CA GLY A 144 29.09 -14.03 11.36
C GLY A 144 29.69 -12.69 10.98
N SER A 145 29.18 -12.06 9.93
CA SER A 145 29.63 -10.74 9.48
C SER A 145 29.38 -9.65 10.52
N PHE A 146 28.25 -9.70 11.22
CA PHE A 146 27.94 -8.79 12.30
C PHE A 146 28.89 -8.95 13.50
N SER A 147 29.20 -10.20 13.88
CA SER A 147 30.15 -10.50 14.96
C SER A 147 31.58 -10.09 14.58
N TYR A 148 31.97 -10.27 13.31
CA TYR A 148 33.29 -9.89 12.81
C TYR A 148 33.47 -8.36 12.77
N GLN A 149 32.47 -7.62 12.26
CA GLN A 149 32.49 -6.15 12.26
C GLN A 149 32.56 -5.54 13.66
N ASN A 150 31.97 -6.21 14.65
CA ASN A 150 32.06 -5.76 16.05
C ASN A 150 33.41 -6.08 16.71
N ASN A 151 34.17 -7.06 16.19
CA ASN A 151 35.45 -7.48 16.78
C ASN A 151 36.70 -6.86 16.12
N GLU A 152 36.64 -6.41 14.86
CA GLU A 152 37.81 -5.93 14.10
C GLU A 152 37.78 -4.45 13.68
N SER A 153 36.72 -3.70 13.94
CA SER A 153 36.72 -2.30 13.52
C SER A 153 37.64 -1.47 14.38
N VAL A 154 38.66 -0.96 13.75
CA VAL A 154 39.50 0.16 14.17
C VAL A 154 38.59 1.32 14.63
N GLY A 155 38.44 1.46 15.94
CA GLY A 155 37.53 2.40 16.59
C GLY A 155 36.17 1.78 16.91
N GLN A 156 36.11 0.94 17.95
CA GLN A 156 34.86 0.51 18.57
C GLN A 156 33.98 1.73 18.84
N ILE A 157 33.05 1.99 17.94
CA ILE A 157 31.96 2.91 18.25
C ILE A 157 31.02 2.14 19.17
N ASN A 158 31.29 2.19 20.45
CA ASN A 158 30.38 1.66 21.44
C ASN A 158 29.19 2.62 21.51
N VAL A 159 28.00 2.16 21.09
CA VAL A 159 26.76 2.96 21.15
C VAL A 159 26.56 3.49 22.58
N GLU A 160 26.93 2.70 23.58
CA GLU A 160 26.83 3.09 24.97
C GLU A 160 27.74 4.29 25.29
N ASP A 161 28.93 4.35 24.70
CA ASP A 161 29.84 5.49 24.87
C ASP A 161 29.34 6.73 24.13
N LEU A 162 28.73 6.55 22.94
CA LEU A 162 28.06 7.65 22.23
C LEU A 162 26.85 8.17 23.01
N GLU A 163 26.06 7.30 23.62
CA GLU A 163 24.91 7.73 24.46
C GLU A 163 25.40 8.43 25.76
N LYS A 164 26.52 7.99 26.33
CA LYS A 164 27.16 8.70 27.46
C LYS A 164 27.70 10.07 27.03
N GLU A 165 28.37 10.16 25.89
CA GLU A 165 28.87 11.42 25.34
C GLU A 165 27.71 12.35 25.00
N LYS A 166 26.64 11.86 24.40
CA LYS A 166 25.39 12.56 24.17
C LYS A 166 24.83 13.14 25.47
N ALA A 167 24.72 12.32 26.50
CA ALA A 167 24.23 12.76 27.82
C ALA A 167 25.10 13.84 28.42
N ASN A 168 26.42 13.71 28.33
CA ASN A 168 27.37 14.71 28.83
C ASN A 168 27.24 16.05 28.08
N ILE A 169 27.25 16.04 26.75
CA ILE A 169 27.08 17.24 25.92
C ILE A 169 25.71 17.86 26.17
N THR A 170 24.67 17.05 26.30
CA THR A 170 23.31 17.50 26.63
C THR A 170 23.30 18.22 27.96
N ASN A 171 24.00 17.71 28.99
CA ASN A 171 24.12 18.37 30.29
C ASN A 171 24.89 19.69 30.20
N GLN A 172 26.00 19.75 29.44
CA GLN A 172 26.75 20.98 29.21
C GLN A 172 25.89 22.06 28.55
N ILE A 173 25.17 21.70 27.50
CA ILE A 173 24.22 22.57 26.82
C ILE A 173 23.14 23.07 27.82
N ASN A 174 22.66 22.19 28.71
CA ASN A 174 21.63 22.51 29.71
C ASN A 174 22.13 23.56 30.73
N HIS A 175 23.40 23.47 31.14
CA HIS A 175 23.97 24.43 32.04
C HIS A 175 24.21 25.81 31.40
N MET A 176 24.36 25.84 30.08
CA MET A 176 24.53 27.09 29.33
C MET A 176 23.21 27.76 28.95
N ALA A 177 22.13 27.01 28.91
CA ALA A 177 20.83 27.54 28.55
C ALA A 177 20.14 28.14 29.77
N GLY A 178 19.64 29.36 29.62
CA GLY A 178 18.66 29.94 30.56
C GLY A 178 17.37 29.12 30.57
N GLU A 179 16.29 29.66 31.12
CA GLU A 179 15.00 29.01 31.31
C GLU A 179 14.63 27.95 30.27
N ILE A 180 14.46 26.69 30.69
CA ILE A 180 14.26 25.53 29.83
C ILE A 180 12.76 25.37 29.53
N ILE A 181 12.37 25.47 28.27
CA ILE A 181 11.05 25.04 27.82
C ILE A 181 11.12 23.54 27.52
N TRP A 182 10.36 22.76 28.29
CA TRP A 182 10.27 21.32 28.09
C TRP A 182 9.32 21.01 26.94
N ASN A 183 9.84 20.37 25.87
CA ASN A 183 9.01 19.85 24.81
C ASN A 183 8.67 18.37 25.05
N PRO A 184 7.50 17.87 24.62
CA PRO A 184 7.23 16.44 24.55
C PRO A 184 8.14 15.79 23.50
N PRO A 185 8.42 14.47 23.61
CA PRO A 185 9.08 13.75 22.53
C PRO A 185 8.17 13.67 21.32
N GLY A 186 8.72 13.75 20.12
CA GLY A 186 7.90 13.71 18.92
C GLY A 186 8.66 14.05 17.65
N ILE A 187 7.91 14.36 16.61
CA ILE A 187 8.40 14.78 15.30
C ILE A 187 8.15 16.29 15.16
N ILE A 188 9.20 17.02 14.84
CA ILE A 188 9.06 18.45 14.57
C ILE A 188 8.45 18.67 13.17
N SER A 189 7.50 19.58 13.09
CA SER A 189 6.93 20.02 11.82
C SER A 189 6.73 21.52 11.79
N TYR A 190 7.18 22.14 10.71
CA TYR A 190 6.98 23.57 10.45
C TYR A 190 5.70 23.83 9.64
N THR A 191 4.94 22.78 9.32
CA THR A 191 3.69 22.88 8.60
C THR A 191 2.52 22.90 9.59
N LEU A 192 1.94 24.07 9.82
CA LEU A 192 0.66 24.21 10.51
C LEU A 192 -0.45 24.08 9.48
N ASP A 193 -1.42 23.19 9.72
CA ASP A 193 -2.45 22.84 8.74
C ASP A 193 -3.87 23.24 9.17
N GLY A 194 -4.00 23.87 10.35
CA GLY A 194 -5.27 24.33 10.90
C GLY A 194 -6.11 23.23 11.56
N PHE A 195 -5.49 22.09 11.90
CA PHE A 195 -6.11 20.97 12.60
C PHE A 195 -5.44 20.66 13.94
N GLU A 196 -4.64 21.57 14.46
CA GLU A 196 -3.92 21.43 15.71
C GLU A 196 -4.84 21.39 16.93
N ASP A 197 -6.12 21.71 16.75
CA ASP A 197 -7.19 21.59 17.74
C ASP A 197 -7.67 20.14 17.92
N LEU A 198 -7.37 19.25 16.98
CA LEU A 198 -7.79 17.86 17.02
C LEU A 198 -6.67 16.97 17.59
N ASN A 199 -7.07 16.08 18.48
CA ASN A 199 -6.19 15.09 19.11
C ASN A 199 -6.81 13.69 19.03
N ASN A 200 -6.11 12.66 19.54
CA ASN A 200 -6.58 11.28 19.50
C ASN A 200 -7.92 11.09 20.27
N GLU A 201 -8.17 11.87 21.31
CA GLU A 201 -9.42 11.80 22.10
C GLU A 201 -10.62 12.37 21.34
N SER A 202 -10.39 13.21 20.34
CA SER A 202 -11.47 13.78 19.50
C SER A 202 -12.31 12.70 18.83
N LEU A 203 -11.79 11.47 18.62
CA LEU A 203 -12.57 10.33 18.11
C LEU A 203 -13.82 10.07 18.94
N TYR A 204 -13.71 10.12 20.27
CA TYR A 204 -14.79 9.78 21.19
C TYR A 204 -15.83 10.88 21.37
N LEU A 205 -15.50 12.08 20.90
CA LEU A 205 -16.34 13.27 21.06
C LEU A 205 -17.00 13.70 19.74
N THR A 206 -16.57 13.10 18.61
CA THR A 206 -16.98 13.53 17.28
C THR A 206 -18.28 12.86 16.84
N SER A 207 -19.32 13.63 16.68
CA SER A 207 -20.56 13.21 16.04
C SER A 207 -20.40 13.06 14.52
N ARG A 208 -21.39 12.46 13.87
CA ARG A 208 -21.46 12.34 12.40
C ARG A 208 -21.36 13.68 11.68
N GLU A 209 -22.09 14.68 12.19
CA GLU A 209 -22.13 16.03 11.62
C GLU A 209 -20.79 16.75 11.78
N GLU A 210 -20.16 16.59 12.94
CA GLU A 210 -18.83 17.14 13.21
C GLU A 210 -17.76 16.46 12.34
N PHE A 211 -17.81 15.13 12.19
CA PHE A 211 -16.91 14.43 11.28
C PHE A 211 -16.99 14.99 9.86
N LYS A 212 -18.20 15.19 9.33
CA LYS A 212 -18.39 15.80 8.01
C LYS A 212 -17.84 17.22 7.93
N SER A 213 -18.05 18.02 8.99
CA SER A 213 -17.51 19.37 9.08
C SER A 213 -15.97 19.35 9.07
N ILE A 214 -15.37 18.48 9.86
CA ILE A 214 -13.91 18.29 9.94
C ILE A 214 -13.35 17.78 8.58
N LEU A 215 -14.03 16.82 7.96
CA LEU A 215 -13.62 16.30 6.66
C LEU A 215 -13.66 17.39 5.57
N ASN A 216 -14.63 18.30 5.62
CA ASN A 216 -14.79 19.40 4.66
C ASN A 216 -13.96 20.64 5.01
N ARG A 217 -13.41 20.75 6.24
CA ARG A 217 -12.53 21.87 6.65
C ARG A 217 -11.34 21.96 5.69
N PRO A 218 -11.04 23.10 5.06
CA PRO A 218 -9.90 23.22 4.17
C PRO A 218 -8.58 23.05 4.94
N ILE A 219 -7.61 22.38 4.33
CA ILE A 219 -6.23 22.33 4.84
C ILE A 219 -5.56 23.63 4.42
N VAL A 220 -5.30 24.51 5.39
CA VAL A 220 -4.62 25.80 5.16
C VAL A 220 -3.20 25.65 5.67
N LYS A 221 -2.27 25.29 4.79
CA LYS A 221 -0.86 25.18 5.15
C LYS A 221 -0.26 26.58 5.37
N SER A 222 0.15 26.86 6.59
CA SER A 222 0.92 28.04 6.96
C SER A 222 2.36 27.63 7.16
N TYR A 223 3.27 28.27 6.44
CA TYR A 223 4.71 28.14 6.61
C TYR A 223 5.19 29.39 7.34
N SER A 224 5.23 29.31 8.65
CA SER A 224 5.79 30.36 9.49
C SER A 224 7.08 29.86 10.15
N ARG A 225 7.69 30.72 10.98
CA ARG A 225 8.77 30.26 11.86
C ARG A 225 8.23 29.44 13.04
N ASP A 226 6.91 29.44 13.21
CA ASP A 226 6.24 28.62 14.20
C ASP A 226 6.31 27.14 13.77
N PHE A 227 6.33 26.26 14.73
CA PHE A 227 6.41 24.82 14.50
C PHE A 227 5.52 24.10 15.50
N LYS A 228 5.26 22.83 15.21
CA LYS A 228 4.57 21.93 16.13
C LYS A 228 5.39 20.66 16.34
N ILE A 229 5.18 20.04 17.50
CA ILE A 229 5.73 18.74 17.82
C ILE A 229 4.56 17.76 17.79
N ILE A 230 4.70 16.73 16.96
CA ILE A 230 3.72 15.70 16.74
C ILE A 230 4.14 14.47 17.53
N ASP A 231 3.26 13.91 18.35
CA ASP A 231 3.51 12.66 19.05
C ASP A 231 3.87 11.56 18.03
N ASN A 232 5.02 10.93 18.17
CA ASN A 232 5.53 9.92 17.27
C ASN A 232 5.18 8.48 17.71
N PHE A 233 4.38 8.33 18.76
CA PHE A 233 3.98 7.02 19.29
C PHE A 233 2.55 6.65 18.94
N LYS A 234 1.71 7.63 18.60
CA LYS A 234 0.29 7.41 18.36
C LYS A 234 -0.34 8.39 17.39
N ALA A 235 -1.22 7.87 16.57
CA ALA A 235 -2.16 8.62 15.75
C ALA A 235 -3.45 7.80 15.60
N THR A 236 -4.55 8.44 15.27
CA THR A 236 -5.83 7.76 15.02
C THR A 236 -6.40 8.18 13.67
N ALA A 237 -6.58 7.23 12.78
CA ALA A 237 -7.32 7.47 11.54
C ALA A 237 -8.80 7.36 11.83
N MET A 238 -9.48 8.50 11.97
CA MET A 238 -10.93 8.62 12.21
C MET A 238 -11.68 8.59 10.88
N PHE A 239 -12.72 7.79 10.76
CA PHE A 239 -13.51 7.65 9.54
C PHE A 239 -15.00 7.35 9.84
N TYR A 240 -15.83 7.52 8.81
CA TYR A 240 -17.26 7.23 8.88
C TYR A 240 -17.58 5.91 8.17
N ALA A 241 -18.16 4.96 8.89
CA ALA A 241 -18.54 3.64 8.38
C ALA A 241 -19.77 3.10 9.14
N PRO A 242 -20.96 3.66 8.91
CA PRO A 242 -22.15 3.34 9.70
C PRO A 242 -22.61 1.90 9.48
N ASN A 243 -23.25 1.32 10.48
CA ASN A 243 -23.92 0.01 10.44
C ASN A 243 -22.99 -1.16 10.03
N ASN A 244 -21.69 -1.06 10.27
CA ASN A 244 -20.76 -2.12 9.94
C ASN A 244 -20.58 -3.09 11.12
N GLY A 245 -21.29 -4.21 11.09
CA GLY A 245 -21.22 -5.25 12.13
C GLY A 245 -19.84 -5.88 12.27
N ARG A 246 -19.12 -6.10 11.15
CA ARG A 246 -17.77 -6.65 11.18
C ARG A 246 -16.78 -5.72 11.87
N LEU A 247 -16.92 -4.41 11.66
CA LEU A 247 -16.07 -3.43 12.34
C LEU A 247 -16.28 -3.48 13.87
N LYS A 248 -17.52 -3.63 14.33
CA LYS A 248 -17.83 -3.81 15.77
C LYS A 248 -17.17 -5.07 16.35
N GLU A 249 -17.19 -6.18 15.63
CA GLU A 249 -16.55 -7.43 16.05
C GLU A 249 -15.04 -7.31 16.17
N LEU A 250 -14.45 -6.30 15.51
CA LEU A 250 -13.03 -6.04 15.49
C LEU A 250 -12.60 -4.98 16.51
N ASP A 251 -13.52 -4.42 17.29
CA ASP A 251 -13.16 -3.45 18.33
C ASP A 251 -12.09 -4.00 19.28
N GLY A 252 -11.06 -3.20 19.51
CA GLY A 252 -9.88 -3.58 20.30
C GLY A 252 -8.93 -4.58 19.63
N LYS A 253 -9.21 -5.04 18.41
CA LYS A 253 -8.37 -6.01 17.68
C LYS A 253 -7.52 -5.34 16.62
N TYR A 254 -6.40 -5.99 16.29
CA TYR A 254 -5.56 -5.57 15.18
C TYR A 254 -6.27 -5.79 13.84
N VAL A 255 -6.25 -4.75 13.03
CA VAL A 255 -6.71 -4.77 11.64
C VAL A 255 -5.58 -4.33 10.72
N THR A 256 -5.60 -4.80 9.49
CA THR A 256 -4.72 -4.29 8.44
C THR A 256 -5.38 -3.09 7.79
N TYR A 257 -4.62 -2.06 7.50
CA TYR A 257 -5.10 -0.91 6.74
C TYR A 257 -4.10 -0.51 5.65
N SER A 258 -4.57 0.20 4.64
CA SER A 258 -3.72 0.91 3.70
C SER A 258 -4.25 2.33 3.47
N ILE A 259 -3.34 3.28 3.29
CA ILE A 259 -3.66 4.67 2.95
C ILE A 259 -3.25 4.89 1.49
N ASP A 260 -4.14 5.46 0.69
CA ASP A 260 -4.00 5.53 -0.78
C ASP A 260 -2.67 6.11 -1.27
N ASN A 261 -1.98 6.90 -0.59
CA ASN A 261 -0.72 7.50 -1.07
C ASN A 261 0.55 6.80 -0.59
N LEU A 262 0.44 5.72 0.19
CA LEU A 262 1.59 5.11 0.84
C LEU A 262 2.01 3.76 0.27
N ASN A 263 1.31 3.20 -0.70
CA ASN A 263 1.61 1.86 -1.30
C ASN A 263 2.02 0.76 -0.30
N THR A 264 1.72 0.95 0.99
CA THR A 264 2.11 0.07 2.09
C THR A 264 0.91 -0.26 2.96
N PHE A 265 0.93 -1.49 3.49
CA PHE A 265 -0.05 -1.93 4.47
C PHE A 265 0.48 -1.69 5.88
N GLY A 266 -0.32 -1.06 6.73
CA GLY A 266 -0.07 -0.91 8.15
C GLY A 266 -0.94 -1.85 8.99
N LYS A 267 -0.57 -2.01 10.25
CA LYS A 267 -1.41 -2.64 11.28
C LYS A 267 -1.77 -1.62 12.34
N GLY A 268 -3.03 -1.58 12.72
CA GLY A 268 -3.52 -0.73 13.79
C GLY A 268 -4.63 -1.43 14.57
N ILE A 269 -5.07 -0.83 15.64
CA ILE A 269 -6.14 -1.37 16.49
C ILE A 269 -7.44 -0.65 16.11
N ALA A 270 -8.47 -1.42 15.74
CA ALA A 270 -9.79 -0.86 15.49
C ALA A 270 -10.38 -0.30 16.80
N ILE A 271 -10.93 0.89 16.75
CA ILE A 271 -11.62 1.56 17.85
C ILE A 271 -13.04 1.87 17.40
N VAL A 272 -14.00 1.35 18.13
CA VAL A 272 -15.42 1.58 17.91
C VAL A 272 -15.99 2.27 19.15
N PRO A 273 -16.22 3.60 19.12
CA PRO A 273 -16.79 4.32 20.25
C PRO A 273 -18.14 3.79 20.67
N ALA A 274 -18.52 3.99 21.93
CA ALA A 274 -19.78 3.48 22.49
C ALA A 274 -21.04 4.00 21.77
N ASP A 275 -20.97 5.18 21.18
CA ASP A 275 -22.04 5.83 20.42
C ASP A 275 -22.02 5.53 18.91
N TYR A 276 -21.14 4.62 18.49
CA TYR A 276 -20.98 4.23 17.08
C TYR A 276 -22.28 3.85 16.38
N ASP A 277 -23.21 3.20 17.08
CA ASP A 277 -24.50 2.81 16.49
C ASP A 277 -25.33 4.00 16.03
N LYS A 278 -25.19 5.12 16.72
CA LYS A 278 -25.85 6.37 16.41
C LYS A 278 -25.04 7.22 15.44
N GLU A 279 -23.76 7.38 15.70
CA GLU A 279 -22.93 8.34 14.98
C GLU A 279 -22.20 7.73 13.77
N GLY A 280 -21.93 6.43 13.75
CA GLY A 280 -21.26 5.75 12.66
C GLY A 280 -19.77 6.10 12.49
N VAL A 281 -19.19 6.79 13.47
CA VAL A 281 -17.79 7.21 13.47
C VAL A 281 -16.95 6.18 14.20
N ALA A 282 -15.85 5.75 13.59
CA ALA A 282 -14.91 4.79 14.14
C ALA A 282 -13.48 5.21 13.81
N GLY A 283 -12.50 4.49 14.34
CA GLY A 283 -11.09 4.81 14.09
C GLY A 283 -10.18 3.60 14.06
N ILE A 284 -8.98 3.82 13.55
CA ILE A 284 -7.86 2.90 13.69
C ILE A 284 -6.76 3.62 14.45
N PHE A 285 -6.42 3.08 15.61
CA PHE A 285 -5.29 3.54 16.40
C PHE A 285 -4.00 2.97 15.82
N ILE A 286 -3.09 3.85 15.48
CA ILE A 286 -1.81 3.57 14.83
C ILE A 286 -0.70 3.93 15.82
N ASN A 287 0.16 2.97 16.13
CA ASN A 287 1.24 3.13 17.11
C ASN A 287 2.63 2.82 16.53
N SER A 288 2.75 2.80 15.22
CA SER A 288 4.01 2.53 14.53
C SER A 288 4.06 3.29 13.21
N HIS A 289 5.28 3.61 12.77
CA HIS A 289 5.53 4.30 11.49
C HIS A 289 4.80 5.65 11.37
N ILE A 290 4.69 6.37 12.49
CA ILE A 290 4.07 7.71 12.51
C ILE A 290 4.86 8.69 11.63
N GLU A 291 6.18 8.49 11.52
CA GLU A 291 7.07 9.26 10.63
C GLU A 291 6.70 9.18 9.16
N ASP A 292 6.04 8.11 8.73
CA ASP A 292 5.61 7.95 7.34
C ASP A 292 4.29 8.68 7.04
N ILE A 293 3.50 8.97 8.10
CA ILE A 293 2.14 9.50 7.98
C ILE A 293 1.95 10.87 8.64
N TYR A 294 2.96 11.41 9.34
CA TYR A 294 2.79 12.65 10.15
C TYR A 294 2.35 13.85 9.31
N GLN A 295 2.71 13.91 8.03
CA GLN A 295 2.30 14.98 7.10
C GLN A 295 0.90 14.77 6.52
N ILE A 296 0.33 13.58 6.66
CA ILE A 296 -1.00 13.29 6.16
C ILE A 296 -2.02 13.85 7.16
N ARG A 297 -3.05 14.52 6.67
CA ARG A 297 -4.19 14.96 7.48
C ARG A 297 -5.47 14.28 7.05
N LYS A 298 -5.68 14.13 5.76
CA LYS A 298 -6.87 13.53 5.17
C LYS A 298 -6.51 12.68 3.97
N GLY A 299 -7.34 11.76 3.63
CA GLY A 299 -7.19 10.90 2.47
C GLY A 299 -8.22 9.79 2.48
N LYS A 300 -7.95 8.75 1.71
CA LYS A 300 -8.72 7.51 1.72
C LYS A 300 -7.96 6.43 2.46
N ILE A 301 -8.68 5.68 3.25
CA ILE A 301 -8.18 4.51 3.98
C ILE A 301 -8.98 3.28 3.58
N ASN A 302 -8.26 2.19 3.33
CA ASN A 302 -8.84 0.86 3.19
C ASN A 302 -8.63 0.12 4.50
N VAL A 303 -9.69 -0.21 5.20
CA VAL A 303 -9.67 -1.05 6.40
C VAL A 303 -9.97 -2.48 5.98
N ILE A 304 -9.00 -3.36 6.11
CA ILE A 304 -9.04 -4.72 5.60
C ILE A 304 -9.47 -5.66 6.72
N PHE A 305 -10.61 -6.29 6.53
CA PHE A 305 -11.16 -7.28 7.48
C PHE A 305 -10.66 -8.68 7.21
N ASP A 306 -10.45 -9.02 5.93
CA ASP A 306 -9.99 -10.33 5.50
C ASP A 306 -9.23 -10.24 4.17
N SER A 307 -8.42 -11.25 3.89
CA SER A 307 -7.73 -11.39 2.62
C SER A 307 -7.97 -12.77 2.04
N LEU A 308 -8.45 -12.81 0.82
CA LEU A 308 -8.84 -14.03 0.13
C LEU A 308 -8.01 -14.20 -1.15
N LYS A 309 -7.59 -15.43 -1.44
CA LYS A 309 -7.05 -15.75 -2.76
C LYS A 309 -8.16 -15.63 -3.79
N ALA A 310 -7.91 -14.88 -4.83
CA ALA A 310 -8.87 -14.57 -5.86
C ALA A 310 -8.27 -14.71 -7.26
N LEU A 311 -9.14 -14.84 -8.24
CA LEU A 311 -8.81 -14.80 -9.65
C LEU A 311 -9.48 -13.57 -10.28
N ILE A 312 -8.75 -12.86 -11.11
CA ILE A 312 -9.30 -11.79 -11.94
C ILE A 312 -9.77 -12.39 -13.25
N VAL A 313 -11.03 -12.16 -13.56
CA VAL A 313 -11.65 -12.55 -14.84
C VAL A 313 -12.29 -11.33 -15.51
N PRO A 314 -12.41 -11.28 -16.84
CA PRO A 314 -13.17 -10.24 -17.51
C PRO A 314 -14.63 -10.25 -17.05
N THR A 315 -15.20 -9.07 -16.77
CA THR A 315 -16.59 -8.98 -16.30
C THR A 315 -17.59 -9.55 -17.33
N GLY A 316 -17.28 -9.44 -18.63
CA GLY A 316 -18.07 -10.00 -19.71
C GLY A 316 -18.03 -11.53 -19.82
N SER A 317 -17.15 -12.21 -19.08
CA SER A 317 -17.08 -13.68 -19.02
C SER A 317 -18.05 -14.31 -18.02
N LEU A 318 -18.66 -13.49 -17.14
CA LEU A 318 -19.60 -13.97 -16.14
C LEU A 318 -20.95 -14.29 -16.78
N ILE A 319 -21.43 -15.50 -16.55
CA ILE A 319 -22.76 -15.94 -16.94
C ILE A 319 -23.54 -16.48 -15.75
N LYS A 320 -24.84 -16.64 -15.93
CA LYS A 320 -25.72 -17.26 -14.94
C LYS A 320 -26.36 -18.52 -15.52
N LYS A 321 -26.12 -19.65 -14.87
CA LYS A 321 -26.74 -20.95 -15.21
C LYS A 321 -27.49 -21.52 -14.02
N ASP A 322 -28.75 -21.88 -14.16
CA ASP A 322 -29.60 -22.44 -13.09
C ASP A 322 -29.62 -21.59 -11.80
N GLY A 323 -29.56 -20.24 -11.97
CA GLY A 323 -29.53 -19.31 -10.86
C GLY A 323 -28.13 -19.09 -10.26
N VAL A 324 -27.10 -19.83 -10.69
CA VAL A 324 -25.73 -19.75 -10.17
C VAL A 324 -24.86 -18.92 -11.10
N VAL A 325 -24.08 -18.00 -10.51
CA VAL A 325 -23.08 -17.22 -11.25
C VAL A 325 -21.85 -18.08 -11.50
N GLY A 326 -21.31 -18.02 -12.70
CA GLY A 326 -20.13 -18.78 -13.07
C GLY A 326 -19.46 -18.23 -14.33
N VAL A 327 -18.47 -18.95 -14.80
CA VAL A 327 -17.78 -18.71 -16.06
C VAL A 327 -17.74 -19.99 -16.89
N LEU A 328 -17.59 -19.87 -18.20
CA LEU A 328 -17.18 -20.99 -19.03
C LEU A 328 -15.67 -21.05 -19.06
N ALA A 329 -15.11 -22.17 -18.65
CA ALA A 329 -13.67 -22.36 -18.59
C ALA A 329 -13.29 -23.64 -19.38
N ARG A 330 -12.18 -23.53 -20.08
CA ARG A 330 -11.56 -24.66 -20.78
C ARG A 330 -10.63 -25.36 -19.80
N ASP A 331 -10.88 -26.61 -19.54
CA ASP A 331 -10.07 -27.47 -18.68
C ASP A 331 -8.77 -27.92 -19.38
N VAL A 332 -7.94 -28.69 -18.68
CA VAL A 332 -6.66 -29.21 -19.17
C VAL A 332 -6.81 -30.17 -20.38
N ASN A 333 -7.99 -30.74 -20.56
CA ASN A 333 -8.32 -31.63 -21.70
C ASN A 333 -8.88 -30.84 -22.89
N GLY A 334 -9.03 -29.53 -22.78
CA GLY A 334 -9.59 -28.68 -23.81
C GLY A 334 -11.12 -28.61 -23.81
N VAL A 335 -11.80 -29.21 -22.84
CA VAL A 335 -13.27 -29.25 -22.76
C VAL A 335 -13.79 -27.99 -22.07
N ILE A 336 -14.79 -27.33 -22.66
CA ILE A 336 -15.47 -26.20 -22.06
C ILE A 336 -16.45 -26.68 -21.00
N GLN A 337 -16.25 -26.22 -19.78
CA GLN A 337 -17.11 -26.53 -18.63
C GLN A 337 -17.62 -25.27 -17.95
N PHE A 338 -18.82 -25.36 -17.39
CA PHE A 338 -19.32 -24.31 -16.49
C PHE A 338 -18.65 -24.44 -15.13
N ARG A 339 -17.95 -23.40 -14.72
CA ARG A 339 -17.35 -23.28 -13.38
C ARG A 339 -18.15 -22.29 -12.57
N PRO A 340 -18.89 -22.73 -11.54
CA PRO A 340 -19.53 -21.82 -10.61
C PRO A 340 -18.46 -21.03 -9.85
N VAL A 341 -18.72 -19.75 -9.60
CA VAL A 341 -17.79 -18.87 -8.89
C VAL A 341 -18.49 -18.09 -7.79
N ASN A 342 -17.78 -17.86 -6.68
CA ASN A 342 -18.18 -16.86 -5.69
C ASN A 342 -17.61 -15.51 -6.12
N LEU A 343 -18.49 -14.62 -6.58
CA LEU A 343 -18.13 -13.26 -6.98
C LEU A 343 -17.82 -12.46 -5.73
N LEU A 344 -16.57 -11.96 -5.62
CA LEU A 344 -16.12 -11.13 -4.51
C LEU A 344 -16.35 -9.65 -4.80
N LYS A 345 -15.98 -9.19 -6.01
CA LYS A 345 -16.18 -7.83 -6.48
C LYS A 345 -16.40 -7.81 -7.98
N ARG A 346 -17.26 -6.90 -8.43
CA ARG A 346 -17.51 -6.66 -9.85
C ARG A 346 -17.15 -5.21 -10.19
N GLU A 347 -16.27 -5.04 -11.16
CA GLU A 347 -15.90 -3.75 -11.75
C GLU A 347 -16.36 -3.70 -13.22
N ALA A 348 -16.18 -2.58 -13.89
CA ALA A 348 -16.65 -2.42 -15.27
C ALA A 348 -16.03 -3.44 -16.24
N GLU A 349 -14.72 -3.64 -16.19
CA GLU A 349 -13.98 -4.49 -17.12
C GLU A 349 -13.53 -5.82 -16.50
N LYS A 350 -13.27 -5.84 -15.20
CA LYS A 350 -12.76 -7.01 -14.48
C LYS A 350 -13.60 -7.34 -13.26
N SER A 351 -13.63 -8.62 -12.92
CA SER A 351 -14.31 -9.13 -11.73
C SER A 351 -13.37 -10.03 -10.95
N TYR A 352 -13.51 -9.99 -9.63
CA TYR A 352 -12.75 -10.80 -8.70
C TYR A 352 -13.61 -11.96 -8.24
N VAL A 353 -13.10 -13.18 -8.41
CA VAL A 353 -13.80 -14.40 -8.00
C VAL A 353 -12.91 -15.21 -7.06
N SER A 354 -13.52 -15.88 -6.09
CA SER A 354 -12.79 -16.70 -5.12
C SER A 354 -12.15 -17.92 -5.79
N GLN A 355 -10.93 -18.26 -5.38
CA GLN A 355 -10.31 -19.55 -5.74
C GLN A 355 -10.91 -20.74 -4.99
N GLY A 356 -11.86 -20.49 -4.07
CA GLY A 356 -12.43 -21.53 -3.22
C GLY A 356 -11.53 -21.91 -2.04
N ASN A 357 -11.82 -23.08 -1.46
CA ASN A 357 -11.03 -23.63 -0.36
C ASN A 357 -9.71 -24.27 -0.89
N LYS A 358 -8.91 -24.86 0.00
CA LYS A 358 -7.64 -25.53 -0.35
C LYS A 358 -7.76 -26.63 -1.40
N LYS A 359 -8.98 -27.13 -1.66
CA LYS A 359 -9.27 -28.13 -2.70
C LYS A 359 -9.83 -27.50 -3.99
N GLY A 360 -9.86 -26.17 -4.10
CA GLY A 360 -10.44 -25.48 -5.24
C GLY A 360 -11.96 -25.63 -5.33
N MET A 361 -12.67 -25.69 -4.21
CA MET A 361 -14.12 -25.91 -4.16
C MET A 361 -14.81 -24.73 -3.46
N ILE A 362 -16.04 -24.45 -3.89
CA ILE A 362 -16.98 -23.53 -3.26
C ILE A 362 -18.29 -24.24 -2.94
N LYS A 363 -19.06 -23.69 -2.01
CA LYS A 363 -20.41 -24.19 -1.70
C LYS A 363 -21.45 -23.56 -2.63
N VAL A 364 -22.17 -24.41 -3.37
CA VAL A 364 -23.29 -24.01 -4.21
C VAL A 364 -24.51 -24.82 -3.79
N LYS A 365 -25.57 -24.16 -3.34
CA LYS A 365 -26.80 -24.80 -2.84
C LYS A 365 -26.56 -25.87 -1.77
N GLY A 366 -25.49 -25.73 -0.97
CA GLY A 366 -25.12 -26.65 0.10
C GLY A 366 -24.11 -27.75 -0.29
N GLU A 367 -23.83 -27.93 -1.56
CA GLU A 367 -22.88 -28.92 -2.07
C GLU A 367 -21.52 -28.30 -2.39
N ASP A 368 -20.44 -29.03 -2.16
CA ASP A 368 -19.08 -28.62 -2.52
C ASP A 368 -18.85 -28.91 -4.01
N VAL A 369 -18.63 -27.86 -4.80
CA VAL A 369 -18.40 -27.96 -6.25
C VAL A 369 -17.07 -27.30 -6.62
N ILE A 370 -16.41 -27.85 -7.66
CA ILE A 370 -15.15 -27.29 -8.17
C ILE A 370 -15.44 -25.92 -8.79
N THR A 371 -14.72 -24.91 -8.32
CA THR A 371 -14.74 -23.56 -8.89
C THR A 371 -13.65 -23.38 -9.94
N LEU A 372 -13.59 -22.20 -10.56
CA LEU A 372 -12.54 -21.84 -11.52
C LEU A 372 -11.14 -21.98 -10.90
N GLN A 373 -10.25 -22.62 -11.66
CA GLN A 373 -8.85 -22.80 -11.27
C GLN A 373 -7.94 -21.83 -12.07
N TYR A 374 -6.80 -21.47 -11.50
CA TYR A 374 -5.86 -20.51 -12.10
C TYR A 374 -5.25 -20.98 -13.44
N TYR A 375 -5.23 -22.29 -13.68
CA TYR A 375 -4.68 -22.91 -14.90
C TYR A 375 -5.74 -23.14 -15.99
N GLU A 376 -7.02 -22.88 -15.73
CA GLU A 376 -8.11 -22.99 -16.70
C GLU A 376 -8.23 -21.66 -17.48
N ASP A 377 -8.47 -21.74 -18.77
CA ASP A 377 -8.69 -20.56 -19.60
C ASP A 377 -10.18 -20.19 -19.64
N VAL A 378 -10.49 -18.94 -19.36
CA VAL A 378 -11.86 -18.41 -19.30
C VAL A 378 -12.29 -17.92 -20.67
N VAL A 379 -13.50 -18.25 -21.08
CA VAL A 379 -14.13 -17.74 -22.32
C VAL A 379 -14.55 -16.30 -22.10
N VAL A 380 -13.99 -15.35 -22.88
CA VAL A 380 -14.21 -13.90 -22.71
C VAL A 380 -15.66 -13.50 -23.02
N ARG A 381 -16.26 -14.12 -24.03
CA ARG A 381 -17.67 -13.92 -24.42
C ARG A 381 -18.36 -15.28 -24.44
N PRO A 382 -18.82 -15.75 -23.30
CA PRO A 382 -19.39 -17.09 -23.18
C PRO A 382 -20.74 -17.18 -23.87
N ASP A 383 -20.95 -18.31 -24.59
CA ASP A 383 -22.23 -18.77 -25.07
C ASP A 383 -22.55 -20.08 -24.34
N PRO A 384 -23.73 -20.25 -23.72
CA PRO A 384 -24.10 -21.48 -23.04
C PRO A 384 -23.99 -22.73 -23.90
N ASP A 385 -24.17 -22.63 -25.23
CA ASP A 385 -24.08 -23.73 -26.15
C ASP A 385 -22.65 -24.27 -26.32
N MET A 386 -21.65 -23.53 -25.88
CA MET A 386 -20.24 -23.97 -25.91
C MET A 386 -19.92 -25.05 -24.86
N ILE A 387 -20.82 -25.32 -23.92
CA ILE A 387 -20.56 -26.32 -22.85
C ILE A 387 -20.44 -27.71 -23.47
N GLY A 388 -19.31 -28.38 -23.21
CA GLY A 388 -18.98 -29.70 -23.76
C GLY A 388 -18.22 -29.64 -25.08
N GLU A 389 -18.08 -28.47 -25.72
CA GLU A 389 -17.22 -28.34 -26.90
C GLU A 389 -15.75 -28.52 -26.52
N ILE A 390 -14.97 -29.05 -27.46
CA ILE A 390 -13.52 -29.28 -27.28
C ILE A 390 -12.76 -28.24 -28.09
N PHE A 391 -11.94 -27.43 -27.39
CA PHE A 391 -11.05 -26.47 -28.00
C PHE A 391 -9.59 -26.81 -27.64
N ILE A 392 -8.86 -27.36 -28.59
CA ILE A 392 -7.46 -27.72 -28.42
C ILE A 392 -6.65 -26.41 -28.38
N ARG A 393 -5.76 -26.26 -27.37
CA ARG A 393 -4.80 -25.16 -27.32
C ARG A 393 -3.76 -25.39 -28.42
N ASN A 394 -3.77 -24.58 -29.46
CA ASN A 394 -2.66 -24.57 -30.40
C ASN A 394 -1.43 -24.00 -29.71
N GLU A 395 -0.60 -24.83 -29.13
CA GLU A 395 0.71 -24.51 -28.63
C GLU A 395 1.71 -24.28 -29.79
N PHE A 396 1.46 -23.28 -30.60
CA PHE A 396 2.51 -22.74 -31.48
C PHE A 396 2.55 -21.22 -31.31
N ARG A 397 3.39 -20.83 -30.39
CA ARG A 397 4.13 -19.59 -30.46
C ARG A 397 5.51 -19.79 -29.86
#